data_1443e201eaebea9b76a93da34bce4906
#
_entry.id   1443e201eaebea9b76a93da34bce4906
#
_cell.length_a   1.000
_cell.length_b   1.000
_cell.length_c   1.000
_cell.angle_alpha   90.00
_cell.angle_beta   90.00
_cell.angle_gamma   90.00
#
_symmetry.space_group_name_H-M   'P 1'
#
loop_
_entity.id
_entity.type
_entity.pdbx_description
1 polymer ?
#
loop_
_entity_poly.entity_id
_entity_poly.type
_entity_poly.pdbx_seq_one_letter_code
_entity_poly.pdbx_strand_id
1 'polypeptide(L)'
;CAQRPARSARAAAAGDVDIVIGTHALLQDKMTFKDLGLLIIDEEHRFGVRQKEKLKSLRSEVDILTLTATPIPRTLNMAMSGMRDLSIIATPPARRLSIRTFVRQRTEGLVKEAITRELMRGGQVYYLHNEVQTIENTAREIAQLIPEARVVIGHGQMRERQLEKVMSDFYHKRANVLVCTTIIETGIDIPSANTIIMNRADKLGLAQVHQLRGRVGRSHHQAYAYLLTPHPKVMTSDAVKRLDVISDAEDLGAGYILATHDLEIRGAGELLGEEQSGHLQAIGYSLFMEL
;
A
#
# COMPACT_ATOMS: atom_id res chain seq x y z
N CYS A 1 16.87 -25.01 -2.20
CA CYS A 1 15.56 -24.35 -2.55
C CYS A 1 15.35 -24.14 -4.06
N ALA A 2 16.35 -24.27 -4.92
CA ALA A 2 16.21 -24.07 -6.37
C ALA A 2 15.38 -25.14 -7.12
N GLN A 3 15.09 -26.28 -6.51
CA GLN A 3 14.33 -27.37 -7.16
C GLN A 3 12.80 -27.22 -7.13
N ARG A 4 12.24 -26.38 -6.24
CA ARG A 4 10.78 -26.18 -6.13
C ARG A 4 10.16 -25.48 -7.35
N PRO A 5 10.74 -24.40 -7.91
CA PRO A 5 10.13 -23.71 -9.06
C PRO A 5 10.05 -24.60 -10.31
N ALA A 6 11.11 -25.39 -10.58
CA ALA A 6 11.15 -26.26 -11.75
C ALA A 6 10.13 -27.44 -11.66
N ARG A 7 9.87 -27.94 -10.45
CA ARG A 7 8.87 -29.01 -10.22
C ARG A 7 7.45 -28.46 -10.42
N SER A 8 7.16 -27.26 -9.89
CA SER A 8 5.86 -26.61 -10.07
C SER A 8 5.57 -26.26 -11.53
N ALA A 9 6.59 -25.80 -12.28
CA ALA A 9 6.45 -25.51 -13.70
C ALA A 9 6.12 -26.77 -14.52
N ARG A 10 6.78 -27.90 -14.23
CA ARG A 10 6.50 -29.19 -14.90
C ARG A 10 5.08 -29.69 -14.59
N ALA A 11 4.66 -29.60 -13.33
CA ALA A 11 3.31 -30.03 -12.93
C ALA A 11 2.22 -29.16 -13.57
N ALA A 12 2.44 -27.84 -13.70
CA ALA A 12 1.53 -26.96 -14.42
C ALA A 12 1.44 -27.28 -15.91
N ALA A 13 2.58 -27.57 -16.56
CA ALA A 13 2.63 -27.95 -17.97
C ALA A 13 2.00 -29.33 -18.24
N ALA A 14 2.08 -30.26 -17.29
CA ALA A 14 1.47 -31.59 -17.39
C ALA A 14 -0.04 -31.57 -17.07
N GLY A 15 -0.54 -30.52 -16.39
CA GLY A 15 -1.91 -30.45 -15.88
C GLY A 15 -2.13 -31.27 -14.60
N ASP A 16 -1.07 -31.53 -13.85
CA ASP A 16 -1.13 -32.26 -12.57
C ASP A 16 -1.55 -31.37 -11.38
N VAL A 17 -1.72 -30.08 -11.61
CA VAL A 17 -2.14 -29.09 -10.62
C VAL A 17 -3.22 -28.18 -11.18
N ASP A 18 -4.25 -27.91 -10.39
CA ASP A 18 -5.39 -27.05 -10.76
C ASP A 18 -5.14 -25.57 -10.45
N ILE A 19 -4.35 -25.28 -9.41
CA ILE A 19 -4.07 -23.91 -8.95
C ILE A 19 -2.57 -23.74 -8.74
N VAL A 20 -2.01 -22.69 -9.37
CA VAL A 20 -0.60 -22.29 -9.17
C VAL A 20 -0.55 -20.88 -8.58
N ILE A 21 0.12 -20.74 -7.44
CA ILE A 21 0.29 -19.45 -6.77
C ILE A 21 1.78 -19.08 -6.82
N GLY A 22 2.06 -17.85 -7.22
CA GLY A 22 3.44 -17.36 -7.29
C GLY A 22 3.51 -15.85 -7.54
N THR A 23 4.73 -15.40 -7.76
CA THR A 23 5.01 -13.99 -8.10
C THR A 23 4.91 -13.78 -9.62
N HIS A 24 5.29 -12.57 -10.08
CA HIS A 24 5.42 -12.26 -11.52
C HIS A 24 6.30 -13.25 -12.30
N ALA A 25 7.05 -14.12 -11.63
CA ALA A 25 7.79 -15.21 -12.26
C ALA A 25 6.90 -16.19 -13.03
N LEU A 26 5.60 -16.29 -12.67
CA LEU A 26 4.63 -17.10 -13.39
C LEU A 26 4.32 -16.56 -14.80
N LEU A 27 4.62 -15.30 -15.08
CA LEU A 27 4.44 -14.66 -16.39
C LEU A 27 5.68 -14.80 -17.31
N GLN A 28 6.74 -15.48 -16.85
CA GLN A 28 7.92 -15.70 -17.69
C GLN A 28 7.64 -16.75 -18.76
N ASP A 29 8.32 -16.63 -19.92
CA ASP A 29 8.14 -17.54 -21.07
C ASP A 29 8.49 -19.02 -20.77
N LYS A 30 9.22 -19.26 -19.69
CA LYS A 30 9.54 -20.61 -19.19
C LYS A 30 8.38 -21.31 -18.49
N MET A 31 7.32 -20.56 -18.15
CA MET A 31 6.12 -21.11 -17.54
C MET A 31 5.10 -21.40 -18.63
N THR A 32 4.75 -22.66 -18.74
CA THR A 32 3.68 -23.14 -19.63
C THR A 32 2.59 -23.79 -18.79
N PHE A 33 1.36 -23.59 -19.20
CA PHE A 33 0.18 -24.18 -18.58
C PHE A 33 -0.50 -25.05 -19.63
N LYS A 34 -0.99 -26.23 -19.23
CA LYS A 34 -1.68 -27.13 -20.15
C LYS A 34 -2.99 -26.53 -20.63
N ASP A 35 -3.76 -25.95 -19.70
CA ASP A 35 -5.09 -25.40 -19.97
C ASP A 35 -5.35 -24.30 -18.92
N LEU A 36 -5.01 -23.05 -19.28
CA LEU A 36 -5.15 -21.89 -18.39
C LEU A 36 -6.47 -21.18 -18.70
N GLY A 37 -7.48 -21.34 -17.84
CA GLY A 37 -8.78 -20.67 -17.98
C GLY A 37 -8.90 -19.35 -17.24
N LEU A 38 -8.26 -19.22 -16.06
CA LEU A 38 -8.37 -18.01 -15.22
C LEU A 38 -7.01 -17.56 -14.71
N LEU A 39 -6.74 -16.27 -14.84
CA LEU A 39 -5.58 -15.60 -14.25
C LEU A 39 -6.03 -14.54 -13.26
N ILE A 40 -5.65 -14.70 -11.99
CA ILE A 40 -5.93 -13.74 -10.92
C ILE A 40 -4.66 -12.95 -10.62
N ILE A 41 -4.75 -11.62 -10.64
CA ILE A 41 -3.63 -10.70 -10.44
C ILE A 41 -3.95 -9.76 -9.28
N ASP A 42 -3.08 -9.78 -8.27
CA ASP A 42 -3.13 -8.82 -7.19
C ASP A 42 -2.20 -7.64 -7.48
N GLU A 43 -2.70 -6.41 -7.32
CA GLU A 43 -1.96 -5.16 -7.52
C GLU A 43 -1.26 -5.04 -8.89
N GLU A 44 -2.02 -5.17 -9.98
CA GLU A 44 -1.54 -5.06 -11.39
C GLU A 44 -0.64 -3.83 -11.63
N HIS A 45 -0.86 -2.74 -10.88
CA HIS A 45 -0.08 -1.51 -11.03
C HIS A 45 1.41 -1.67 -10.69
N ARG A 46 1.79 -2.70 -9.95
CA ARG A 46 3.19 -3.04 -9.61
C ARG A 46 3.93 -3.74 -10.75
N PHE A 47 3.24 -4.13 -11.79
CA PHE A 47 3.86 -4.83 -12.92
C PHE A 47 4.54 -3.84 -13.87
N GLY A 48 5.73 -4.21 -14.33
CA GLY A 48 6.47 -3.49 -15.35
C GLY A 48 5.87 -3.68 -16.75
N VAL A 49 6.38 -2.93 -17.71
CA VAL A 49 5.88 -2.89 -19.10
C VAL A 49 5.81 -4.29 -19.72
N ARG A 50 6.87 -5.09 -19.61
CA ARG A 50 6.92 -6.45 -20.19
C ARG A 50 5.84 -7.37 -19.64
N GLN A 51 5.60 -7.34 -18.32
CA GLN A 51 4.54 -8.14 -17.71
C GLN A 51 3.16 -7.68 -18.20
N LYS A 52 2.94 -6.37 -18.33
CA LYS A 52 1.67 -5.83 -18.87
C LYS A 52 1.45 -6.21 -20.33
N GLU A 53 2.48 -6.24 -21.14
CA GLU A 53 2.39 -6.71 -22.54
C GLU A 53 2.05 -8.19 -22.60
N LYS A 54 2.69 -9.03 -21.78
CA LYS A 54 2.35 -10.46 -21.69
C LYS A 54 0.90 -10.67 -21.24
N LEU A 55 0.42 -9.89 -20.26
CA LEU A 55 -0.99 -9.94 -19.85
C LEU A 55 -1.95 -9.57 -20.98
N LYS A 56 -1.59 -8.57 -21.79
CA LYS A 56 -2.41 -8.20 -22.95
C LYS A 56 -2.51 -9.34 -23.96
N SER A 57 -1.43 -10.07 -24.19
CA SER A 57 -1.45 -11.22 -25.12
C SER A 57 -2.28 -12.40 -24.62
N LEU A 58 -2.40 -12.56 -23.29
CA LEU A 58 -3.21 -13.63 -22.69
C LEU A 58 -4.72 -13.32 -22.67
N ARG A 59 -5.11 -12.04 -22.75
CA ARG A 59 -6.52 -11.61 -22.64
C ARG A 59 -7.46 -12.15 -23.72
N SER A 60 -6.95 -12.58 -24.84
CA SER A 60 -7.75 -13.16 -25.91
C SER A 60 -8.14 -14.62 -25.65
N GLU A 61 -7.47 -15.28 -24.73
CA GLU A 61 -7.59 -16.73 -24.50
C GLU A 61 -7.93 -17.11 -23.06
N VAL A 62 -7.75 -16.18 -22.11
CA VAL A 62 -7.85 -16.43 -20.67
C VAL A 62 -8.65 -15.35 -19.98
N ASP A 63 -9.57 -15.72 -19.11
CA ASP A 63 -10.25 -14.76 -18.23
C ASP A 63 -9.27 -14.15 -17.24
N ILE A 64 -9.28 -12.81 -17.10
CA ILE A 64 -8.36 -12.09 -16.23
C ILE A 64 -9.13 -11.31 -15.17
N LEU A 65 -8.95 -11.69 -13.90
CA LEU A 65 -9.44 -10.97 -12.74
C LEU A 65 -8.30 -10.18 -12.09
N THR A 66 -8.43 -8.87 -12.01
CA THR A 66 -7.47 -8.01 -11.31
C THR A 66 -8.04 -7.51 -10.00
N LEU A 67 -7.24 -7.60 -8.94
CA LEU A 67 -7.59 -7.11 -7.61
C LEU A 67 -6.71 -5.91 -7.27
N THR A 68 -7.25 -4.90 -6.61
CA THR A 68 -6.48 -3.78 -6.07
C THR A 68 -7.20 -3.13 -4.91
N ALA A 69 -6.44 -2.65 -3.93
CA ALA A 69 -6.96 -1.83 -2.84
C ALA A 69 -7.11 -0.35 -3.25
N THR A 70 -6.32 0.09 -4.23
CA THR A 70 -6.28 1.47 -4.71
C THR A 70 -6.13 1.45 -6.23
N PRO A 71 -7.23 1.51 -6.99
CA PRO A 71 -7.13 1.56 -8.45
C PRO A 71 -6.35 2.80 -8.88
N ILE A 72 -5.42 2.62 -9.81
CA ILE A 72 -4.75 3.79 -10.43
C ILE A 72 -5.76 4.55 -11.29
N PRO A 73 -5.61 5.88 -11.44
CA PRO A 73 -6.56 6.71 -12.18
C PRO A 73 -6.89 6.16 -13.58
N ARG A 74 -5.90 5.65 -14.31
CA ARG A 74 -6.10 5.04 -15.63
C ARG A 74 -7.00 3.80 -15.59
N THR A 75 -6.82 2.91 -14.61
CA THR A 75 -7.66 1.70 -14.48
C THR A 75 -9.09 2.08 -14.10
N LEU A 76 -9.24 3.09 -13.23
CA LEU A 76 -10.53 3.63 -12.84
C LEU A 76 -11.26 4.23 -14.04
N ASN A 77 -10.58 5.06 -14.84
CA ASN A 77 -11.14 5.65 -16.04
C ASN A 77 -11.57 4.59 -17.07
N MET A 78 -10.77 3.53 -17.29
CA MET A 78 -11.14 2.42 -18.17
C MET A 78 -12.38 1.66 -17.69
N ALA A 79 -12.58 1.54 -16.38
CA ALA A 79 -13.77 0.92 -15.82
C ALA A 79 -15.00 1.82 -15.99
N MET A 80 -14.86 3.11 -15.69
CA MET A 80 -15.95 4.08 -15.84
C MET A 80 -16.37 4.30 -17.30
N SER A 81 -15.45 4.18 -18.26
CA SER A 81 -15.75 4.24 -19.70
C SER A 81 -16.33 2.93 -20.29
N GLY A 82 -16.65 1.94 -19.44
CA GLY A 82 -17.21 0.66 -19.86
C GLY A 82 -16.23 -0.29 -20.58
N MET A 83 -14.94 0.06 -20.60
CA MET A 83 -13.90 -0.81 -21.19
C MET A 83 -13.47 -1.97 -20.28
N ARG A 84 -13.88 -1.96 -19.02
CA ARG A 84 -13.66 -3.03 -18.02
C ARG A 84 -14.83 -3.09 -17.05
N ASP A 85 -15.27 -4.29 -16.73
CA ASP A 85 -16.20 -4.50 -15.62
C ASP A 85 -15.52 -4.16 -14.28
N LEU A 86 -16.26 -3.53 -13.37
CA LEU A 86 -15.80 -3.15 -12.05
C LEU A 86 -16.74 -3.69 -10.98
N SER A 87 -16.18 -4.39 -10.00
CA SER A 87 -16.89 -4.77 -8.79
C SER A 87 -16.20 -4.19 -7.56
N ILE A 88 -16.97 -3.57 -6.68
CA ILE A 88 -16.46 -2.95 -5.45
C ILE A 88 -16.83 -3.82 -4.25
N ILE A 89 -15.81 -4.29 -3.50
CA ILE A 89 -15.98 -5.00 -2.24
C ILE A 89 -15.91 -3.96 -1.12
N ALA A 90 -17.06 -3.44 -0.69
CA ALA A 90 -17.17 -2.40 0.31
C ALA A 90 -17.45 -2.94 1.73
N THR A 91 -17.91 -4.18 1.86
CA THR A 91 -18.28 -4.77 3.17
C THR A 91 -17.02 -5.22 3.92
N PRO A 92 -16.73 -4.66 5.10
CA PRO A 92 -15.60 -5.10 5.91
C PRO A 92 -15.83 -6.51 6.46
N PRO A 93 -14.75 -7.29 6.70
CA PRO A 93 -14.87 -8.55 7.43
C PRO A 93 -15.47 -8.33 8.82
N ALA A 94 -16.30 -9.29 9.26
CA ALA A 94 -16.87 -9.25 10.59
C ALA A 94 -15.78 -9.11 11.68
N ARG A 95 -15.97 -8.21 12.65
CA ARG A 95 -15.06 -7.91 13.77
C ARG A 95 -13.81 -7.10 13.42
N ARG A 96 -13.66 -6.54 12.22
CA ARG A 96 -12.59 -5.60 11.92
C ARG A 96 -12.96 -4.21 12.44
N LEU A 97 -12.15 -3.67 13.34
CA LEU A 97 -12.29 -2.30 13.82
C LEU A 97 -11.71 -1.32 12.78
N SER A 98 -12.36 -0.18 12.58
CA SER A 98 -11.81 0.91 11.76
C SER A 98 -10.49 1.42 12.35
N ILE A 99 -9.59 1.86 11.48
CA ILE A 99 -8.29 2.40 11.88
C ILE A 99 -8.47 3.87 12.24
N ARG A 100 -8.29 4.22 13.51
CA ARG A 100 -8.33 5.63 13.94
C ARG A 100 -7.16 6.39 13.35
N THR A 101 -7.46 7.37 12.51
CA THR A 101 -6.47 8.16 11.79
C THR A 101 -6.37 9.55 12.38
N PHE A 102 -5.13 10.01 12.65
CA PHE A 102 -4.84 11.32 13.20
C PHE A 102 -3.84 12.07 12.32
N VAL A 103 -4.23 13.22 11.82
CA VAL A 103 -3.33 14.17 11.15
C VAL A 103 -2.88 15.17 12.19
N ARG A 104 -1.60 15.21 12.51
CA ARG A 104 -1.05 16.08 13.58
C ARG A 104 0.34 16.60 13.20
N GLN A 105 0.65 17.80 13.69
CA GLN A 105 2.02 18.31 13.61
C GLN A 105 2.96 17.41 14.45
N ARG A 106 4.14 17.10 13.90
CA ARG A 106 5.14 16.28 14.58
C ARG A 106 5.64 16.98 15.84
N THR A 107 5.52 16.34 16.98
CA THR A 107 6.17 16.70 18.26
C THR A 107 6.75 15.45 18.89
N GLU A 108 7.81 15.59 19.67
CA GLU A 108 8.42 14.46 20.42
C GLU A 108 7.43 13.84 21.39
N GLY A 109 6.64 14.68 22.07
CA GLY A 109 5.61 14.22 23.01
C GLY A 109 4.57 13.31 22.36
N LEU A 110 4.08 13.68 21.17
CA LEU A 110 3.12 12.88 20.40
C LEU A 110 3.72 11.54 19.96
N VAL A 111 4.96 11.56 19.46
CA VAL A 111 5.67 10.33 19.05
C VAL A 111 5.86 9.40 20.24
N LYS A 112 6.32 9.95 21.37
CA LYS A 112 6.50 9.20 22.61
C LYS A 112 5.18 8.58 23.08
N GLU A 113 4.11 9.36 23.14
CA GLU A 113 2.78 8.90 23.56
C GLU A 113 2.27 7.77 22.66
N ALA A 114 2.33 7.95 21.35
CA ALA A 114 1.82 6.98 20.37
C ALA A 114 2.56 5.64 20.47
N ILE A 115 3.89 5.66 20.56
CA ILE A 115 4.71 4.46 20.68
C ILE A 115 4.48 3.80 22.05
N THR A 116 4.60 4.55 23.14
CA THR A 116 4.45 4.00 24.50
C THR A 116 3.09 3.34 24.69
N ARG A 117 2.00 3.96 24.20
CA ARG A 117 0.65 3.37 24.25
C ARG A 117 0.60 2.00 23.59
N GLU A 118 1.22 1.85 22.43
CA GLU A 118 1.24 0.56 21.73
C GLU A 118 2.08 -0.47 22.46
N LEU A 119 3.25 -0.09 22.95
CA LEU A 119 4.15 -0.99 23.67
C LEU A 119 3.53 -1.47 25.00
N MET A 120 2.82 -0.60 25.74
CA MET A 120 2.13 -0.96 26.99
C MET A 120 1.07 -2.04 26.81
N ARG A 121 0.41 -2.12 25.64
CA ARG A 121 -0.55 -3.19 25.33
C ARG A 121 0.08 -4.43 24.64
N GLY A 122 1.43 -4.48 24.59
CA GLY A 122 2.17 -5.61 24.00
C GLY A 122 2.16 -5.65 22.47
N GLY A 123 1.76 -4.55 21.83
CA GLY A 123 1.77 -4.41 20.39
C GLY A 123 3.11 -3.94 19.83
N GLN A 124 3.14 -3.70 18.53
CA GLN A 124 4.32 -3.25 17.78
C GLN A 124 3.97 -2.05 16.92
N VAL A 125 4.99 -1.24 16.60
CA VAL A 125 4.84 0.02 15.89
C VAL A 125 5.64 0.01 14.59
N TYR A 126 5.00 0.42 13.48
CA TYR A 126 5.68 0.87 12.29
C TYR A 126 5.93 2.37 12.39
N TYR A 127 7.18 2.78 12.23
CA TYR A 127 7.55 4.18 12.08
C TYR A 127 8.10 4.41 10.67
N LEU A 128 7.29 5.00 9.80
CA LEU A 128 7.68 5.29 8.43
C LEU A 128 8.55 6.54 8.36
N HIS A 129 9.76 6.38 7.82
CA HIS A 129 10.69 7.47 7.55
C HIS A 129 11.33 7.28 6.17
N ASN A 130 10.91 8.08 5.19
CA ASN A 130 11.17 7.79 3.78
C ASN A 130 12.52 8.33 3.27
N GLU A 131 13.44 8.68 4.17
CA GLU A 131 14.77 9.19 3.86
C GLU A 131 15.84 8.25 4.42
N VAL A 132 16.43 7.42 3.55
CA VAL A 132 17.42 6.40 3.96
C VAL A 132 18.63 7.03 4.63
N GLN A 133 19.06 8.22 4.19
CA GLN A 133 20.23 8.91 4.73
C GLN A 133 20.07 9.32 6.20
N THR A 134 18.86 9.57 6.65
CA THR A 134 18.55 10.05 8.02
C THR A 134 17.84 9.01 8.87
N ILE A 135 17.55 7.82 8.34
CA ILE A 135 16.77 6.77 9.03
C ILE A 135 17.44 6.28 10.31
N GLU A 136 18.78 6.16 10.31
CA GLU A 136 19.55 5.74 11.48
C GLU A 136 19.49 6.79 12.60
N ASN A 137 19.49 8.08 12.26
CA ASN A 137 19.34 9.17 13.22
C ASN A 137 17.96 9.13 13.87
N THR A 138 16.91 8.98 13.05
CA THR A 138 15.54 8.83 13.52
C THR A 138 15.37 7.62 14.44
N ALA A 139 15.99 6.49 14.11
CA ALA A 139 15.93 5.30 14.94
C ALA A 139 16.62 5.51 16.30
N ARG A 140 17.76 6.21 16.32
CA ARG A 140 18.46 6.58 17.56
C ARG A 140 17.66 7.57 18.40
N GLU A 141 17.04 8.58 17.79
CA GLU A 141 16.16 9.52 18.48
C GLU A 141 14.99 8.78 19.17
N ILE A 142 14.34 7.84 18.49
CA ILE A 142 13.25 7.05 19.06
C ILE A 142 13.75 6.18 20.21
N ALA A 143 14.89 5.52 20.08
CA ALA A 143 15.47 4.69 21.14
C ALA A 143 15.88 5.50 22.37
N GLN A 144 16.36 6.73 22.19
CA GLN A 144 16.67 7.65 23.29
C GLN A 144 15.41 8.20 23.96
N LEU A 145 14.39 8.53 23.17
CA LEU A 145 13.12 9.08 23.67
C LEU A 145 12.32 8.04 24.47
N ILE A 146 12.45 6.76 24.09
CA ILE A 146 11.66 5.64 24.65
C ILE A 146 12.62 4.47 24.95
N PRO A 147 13.16 4.38 26.15
CA PRO A 147 14.14 3.34 26.52
C PRO A 147 13.63 1.90 26.37
N GLU A 148 12.33 1.68 26.46
CA GLU A 148 11.68 0.36 26.28
C GLU A 148 11.54 -0.05 24.80
N ALA A 149 11.82 0.87 23.88
CA ALA A 149 11.74 0.59 22.45
C ALA A 149 12.94 -0.23 21.96
N ARG A 150 12.69 -1.43 21.51
CA ARG A 150 13.65 -2.27 20.77
C ARG A 150 13.50 -1.95 19.29
N VAL A 151 14.28 -0.96 18.84
CA VAL A 151 14.18 -0.40 17.50
C VAL A 151 15.02 -1.20 16.51
N VAL A 152 14.45 -1.54 15.37
CA VAL A 152 15.14 -2.08 14.20
C VAL A 152 14.86 -1.22 12.98
N ILE A 153 15.78 -1.25 12.01
CA ILE A 153 15.70 -0.45 10.78
C ILE A 153 15.52 -1.38 9.59
N GLY A 154 14.61 -1.00 8.67
CA GLY A 154 14.42 -1.71 7.42
C GLY A 154 14.24 -0.75 6.24
N HIS A 155 15.03 -0.89 5.18
CA HIS A 155 14.89 -0.08 3.96
C HIS A 155 15.34 -0.84 2.72
N GLY A 156 14.87 -0.40 1.53
CA GLY A 156 15.06 -1.09 0.27
C GLY A 156 16.50 -1.18 -0.25
N GLN A 157 17.45 -0.42 0.34
CA GLN A 157 18.88 -0.49 -0.01
C GLN A 157 19.64 -1.54 0.82
N MET A 158 18.98 -2.19 1.80
CA MET A 158 19.59 -3.28 2.56
C MET A 158 19.73 -4.52 1.68
N ARG A 159 20.76 -5.34 1.97
CA ARG A 159 20.87 -6.67 1.35
C ARG A 159 19.70 -7.55 1.78
N GLU A 160 19.17 -8.34 0.87
CA GLU A 160 17.98 -9.18 1.08
C GLU A 160 18.03 -9.98 2.38
N ARG A 161 19.13 -10.66 2.66
CA ARG A 161 19.33 -11.43 3.91
C ARG A 161 19.26 -10.58 5.19
N GLN A 162 19.73 -9.33 5.12
CA GLN A 162 19.67 -8.42 6.27
C GLN A 162 18.23 -7.97 6.50
N LEU A 163 17.52 -7.63 5.44
CA LEU A 163 16.12 -7.24 5.50
C LEU A 163 15.25 -8.40 6.00
N GLU A 164 15.46 -9.61 5.49
CA GLU A 164 14.77 -10.83 5.97
C GLU A 164 14.99 -11.05 7.47
N LYS A 165 16.23 -10.85 7.96
CA LYS A 165 16.53 -10.96 9.40
C LYS A 165 15.76 -9.91 10.21
N VAL A 166 15.80 -8.63 9.80
CA VAL A 166 15.07 -7.54 10.45
C VAL A 166 13.57 -7.84 10.52
N MET A 167 12.99 -8.28 9.40
CA MET A 167 11.56 -8.61 9.33
C MET A 167 11.21 -9.83 10.19
N SER A 168 12.09 -10.84 10.23
CA SER A 168 11.95 -12.00 11.12
C SER A 168 12.02 -11.58 12.61
N ASP A 169 12.95 -10.71 12.97
CA ASP A 169 13.08 -10.22 14.34
C ASP A 169 11.85 -9.40 14.78
N PHE A 170 11.31 -8.60 13.87
CA PHE A 170 10.09 -7.86 14.11
C PHE A 170 8.87 -8.79 14.19
N TYR A 171 8.71 -9.73 13.28
CA TYR A 171 7.62 -10.71 13.29
C TYR A 171 7.56 -11.52 14.58
N HIS A 172 8.72 -11.98 15.07
CA HIS A 172 8.83 -12.75 16.32
C HIS A 172 8.89 -11.88 17.60
N LYS A 173 8.55 -10.60 17.50
CA LYS A 173 8.53 -9.65 18.63
C LYS A 173 9.87 -9.48 19.35
N ARG A 174 11.00 -9.81 18.71
CA ARG A 174 12.33 -9.49 19.25
C ARG A 174 12.59 -7.98 19.19
N ALA A 175 12.01 -7.30 18.21
CA ALA A 175 11.88 -5.85 18.11
C ALA A 175 10.42 -5.43 18.25
N ASN A 176 10.16 -4.25 18.79
CA ASN A 176 8.81 -3.73 18.97
C ASN A 176 8.56 -2.42 18.20
N VAL A 177 9.59 -1.78 17.66
CA VAL A 177 9.49 -0.63 16.76
C VAL A 177 10.32 -0.91 15.49
N LEU A 178 9.68 -0.85 14.32
CA LEU A 178 10.34 -0.93 13.04
C LEU A 178 10.35 0.47 12.39
N VAL A 179 11.52 1.08 12.31
CA VAL A 179 11.73 2.30 11.52
C VAL A 179 12.05 1.90 10.09
N CYS A 180 11.21 2.29 9.16
CA CYS A 180 11.33 1.78 7.78
C CYS A 180 10.93 2.82 6.73
N THR A 181 11.38 2.57 5.51
CA THR A 181 10.87 3.23 4.31
C THR A 181 9.57 2.55 3.86
N THR A 182 9.07 2.86 2.67
CA THR A 182 7.86 2.26 2.07
C THR A 182 7.94 0.75 1.79
N ILE A 183 9.02 0.06 2.21
CA ILE A 183 9.16 -1.40 2.04
C ILE A 183 8.00 -2.21 2.65
N ILE A 184 7.32 -1.68 3.67
CA ILE A 184 6.16 -2.33 4.28
C ILE A 184 4.94 -2.40 3.36
N GLU A 185 4.93 -1.67 2.25
CA GLU A 185 3.89 -1.79 1.21
C GLU A 185 3.89 -3.19 0.55
N THR A 186 4.97 -3.96 0.66
CA THR A 186 5.16 -5.25 -0.03
C THR A 186 4.39 -6.45 0.54
N GLY A 187 3.37 -6.22 1.39
CA GLY A 187 2.42 -7.29 1.76
C GLY A 187 2.77 -8.09 3.00
N ILE A 188 3.74 -7.66 3.80
CA ILE A 188 4.06 -8.34 5.07
C ILE A 188 2.90 -8.15 6.04
N ASP A 189 2.38 -9.24 6.55
CA ASP A 189 1.30 -9.26 7.54
C ASP A 189 1.85 -9.51 8.94
N ILE A 190 1.75 -8.51 9.81
CA ILE A 190 2.16 -8.61 11.22
C ILE A 190 0.98 -8.19 12.10
N PRO A 191 0.18 -9.16 12.57
CA PRO A 191 -1.05 -8.88 13.31
C PRO A 191 -0.85 -8.12 14.62
N SER A 192 0.35 -8.18 15.20
CA SER A 192 0.71 -7.45 16.42
C SER A 192 1.09 -5.98 16.18
N ALA A 193 1.28 -5.55 14.93
CA ALA A 193 1.55 -4.16 14.60
C ALA A 193 0.22 -3.42 14.40
N ASN A 194 -0.25 -2.74 15.43
CA ASN A 194 -1.52 -2.02 15.41
C ASN A 194 -1.36 -0.48 15.44
N THR A 195 -0.14 0.02 15.44
CA THR A 195 0.13 1.45 15.30
C THR A 195 1.11 1.70 14.16
N ILE A 196 0.77 2.64 13.27
CA ILE A 196 1.65 3.16 12.24
C ILE A 196 1.82 4.68 12.42
N ILE A 197 3.05 5.14 12.38
CA ILE A 197 3.41 6.56 12.42
C ILE A 197 4.10 6.90 11.10
N MET A 198 3.54 7.80 10.34
CA MET A 198 4.07 8.23 9.03
C MET A 198 4.70 9.61 9.18
N ASN A 199 6.02 9.68 9.24
CA ASN A 199 6.74 10.94 9.29
C ASN A 199 6.71 11.62 7.92
N ARG A 200 6.45 12.94 7.90
CA ARG A 200 6.29 13.72 6.66
C ARG A 200 5.23 13.14 5.74
N ALA A 201 4.04 12.85 6.30
CA ALA A 201 2.89 12.35 5.54
C ALA A 201 2.44 13.34 4.44
N ASP A 202 2.78 14.62 4.55
CA ASP A 202 2.58 15.66 3.54
C ASP A 202 3.25 15.33 2.19
N LYS A 203 4.34 14.55 2.21
CA LYS A 203 5.08 14.13 1.01
C LYS A 203 4.56 12.84 0.37
N LEU A 204 3.62 12.15 1.00
CA LEU A 204 3.08 10.88 0.51
C LEU A 204 1.86 11.13 -0.40
N GLY A 205 1.70 10.26 -1.40
CA GLY A 205 0.49 10.23 -2.22
C GLY A 205 -0.69 9.61 -1.46
N LEU A 206 -1.91 9.97 -1.86
CA LEU A 206 -3.14 9.50 -1.20
C LEU A 206 -3.26 7.98 -1.20
N ALA A 207 -3.05 7.35 -2.36
CA ALA A 207 -3.04 5.89 -2.51
C ALA A 207 -1.97 5.22 -1.62
N GLN A 208 -0.79 5.85 -1.52
CA GLN A 208 0.31 5.35 -0.70
C GLN A 208 -0.02 5.38 0.79
N VAL A 209 -0.57 6.50 1.28
CA VAL A 209 -1.01 6.63 2.68
C VAL A 209 -2.09 5.59 2.98
N HIS A 210 -3.06 5.37 2.07
CA HIS A 210 -4.10 4.38 2.24
C HIS A 210 -3.54 2.95 2.32
N GLN A 211 -2.62 2.56 1.44
CA GLN A 211 -1.97 1.25 1.46
C GLN A 211 -1.15 1.04 2.74
N LEU A 212 -0.39 2.05 3.16
CA LEU A 212 0.39 2.02 4.40
C LEU A 212 -0.51 1.93 5.63
N ARG A 213 -1.60 2.71 5.68
CA ARG A 213 -2.61 2.62 6.74
C ARG A 213 -3.17 1.21 6.84
N GLY A 214 -3.44 0.56 5.72
CA GLY A 214 -3.93 -0.82 5.65
C GLY A 214 -2.95 -1.90 6.14
N ARG A 215 -1.70 -1.53 6.50
CA ARG A 215 -0.73 -2.46 7.10
C ARG A 215 -0.97 -2.70 8.60
N VAL A 216 -1.78 -1.89 9.25
CA VAL A 216 -2.24 -2.08 10.63
C VAL A 216 -3.73 -2.42 10.66
N GLY A 217 -4.26 -2.82 11.81
CA GLY A 217 -5.68 -3.16 11.95
C GLY A 217 -6.05 -4.52 11.37
N ARG A 218 -5.12 -5.47 11.37
CA ARG A 218 -5.33 -6.84 10.92
C ARG A 218 -5.61 -7.81 12.06
N SER A 219 -5.80 -7.27 13.25
CA SER A 219 -6.18 -8.00 14.46
C SER A 219 -7.50 -7.45 15.02
N HIS A 220 -7.99 -8.05 16.11
CA HIS A 220 -9.16 -7.58 16.84
C HIS A 220 -8.87 -6.38 17.77
N HIS A 221 -7.63 -5.90 17.81
CA HIS A 221 -7.24 -4.71 18.57
C HIS A 221 -7.46 -3.43 17.76
N GLN A 222 -7.85 -2.35 18.47
CA GLN A 222 -7.95 -1.03 17.86
C GLN A 222 -6.61 -0.59 17.27
N ALA A 223 -6.60 -0.27 15.99
CA ALA A 223 -5.41 0.23 15.30
C ALA A 223 -5.43 1.76 15.18
N TYR A 224 -4.23 2.32 15.09
CA TYR A 224 -3.99 3.75 15.02
C TYR A 224 -3.03 4.10 13.89
N ALA A 225 -3.36 5.15 13.14
CA ALA A 225 -2.49 5.73 12.13
C ALA A 225 -2.23 7.21 12.48
N TYR A 226 -0.97 7.57 12.71
CA TYR A 226 -0.55 8.94 12.93
C TYR A 226 0.14 9.47 11.68
N LEU A 227 -0.48 10.43 11.03
CA LEU A 227 0.03 11.16 9.88
C LEU A 227 0.72 12.42 10.38
N LEU A 228 2.03 12.35 10.54
CA LEU A 228 2.81 13.46 11.08
C LEU A 228 3.18 14.44 9.98
N THR A 229 2.85 15.69 10.19
CA THR A 229 3.09 16.80 9.26
C THR A 229 4.08 17.81 9.83
N PRO A 230 4.73 18.64 9.00
CA PRO A 230 5.36 19.85 9.45
C PRO A 230 4.30 20.88 9.87
N HIS A 231 4.76 22.09 10.21
CA HIS A 231 3.83 23.20 10.46
C HIS A 231 2.95 23.48 9.22
N PRO A 232 1.63 23.70 9.37
CA PRO A 232 0.71 23.90 8.24
C PRO A 232 1.15 24.92 7.20
N LYS A 233 1.83 25.99 7.63
CA LYS A 233 2.33 27.07 6.73
C LYS A 233 3.38 26.60 5.71
N VAL A 234 4.02 25.45 5.89
CA VAL A 234 5.03 24.90 4.96
C VAL A 234 4.51 23.77 4.11
N MET A 235 3.23 23.43 4.24
CA MET A 235 2.59 22.42 3.39
C MET A 235 2.00 23.06 2.13
N THR A 236 1.97 22.32 1.04
CA THR A 236 1.24 22.73 -0.18
C THR A 236 -0.26 22.56 0.03
N SER A 237 -1.07 23.34 -0.71
CA SER A 237 -2.54 23.22 -0.69
C SER A 237 -3.01 21.79 -1.01
N ASP A 238 -2.35 21.12 -1.96
CA ASP A 238 -2.69 19.75 -2.37
C ASP A 238 -2.35 18.72 -1.29
N ALA A 239 -1.26 18.95 -0.54
CA ALA A 239 -0.94 18.09 0.61
C ALA A 239 -2.00 18.21 1.71
N VAL A 240 -2.49 19.41 1.98
CA VAL A 240 -3.59 19.65 2.95
C VAL A 240 -4.85 18.92 2.50
N LYS A 241 -5.30 19.14 1.25
CA LYS A 241 -6.49 18.48 0.70
C LYS A 241 -6.40 16.94 0.78
N ARG A 242 -5.24 16.35 0.41
CA ARG A 242 -5.03 14.89 0.52
C ARG A 242 -5.15 14.38 1.95
N LEU A 243 -4.59 15.10 2.91
CA LEU A 243 -4.63 14.70 4.32
C LEU A 243 -6.03 14.84 4.92
N ASP A 244 -6.80 15.84 4.52
CA ASP A 244 -8.20 16.00 4.92
C ASP A 244 -9.05 14.83 4.40
N VAL A 245 -8.94 14.51 3.11
CA VAL A 245 -9.65 13.38 2.50
C VAL A 245 -9.35 12.05 3.21
N ILE A 246 -8.09 11.80 3.58
CA ILE A 246 -7.73 10.55 4.24
C ILE A 246 -8.14 10.50 5.72
N SER A 247 -8.24 11.67 6.35
CA SER A 247 -8.74 11.80 7.72
C SER A 247 -10.22 11.43 7.80
N ASP A 248 -10.99 11.83 6.80
CA ASP A 248 -12.45 11.60 6.73
C ASP A 248 -12.79 10.18 6.22
N ALA A 249 -11.86 9.54 5.53
CA ALA A 249 -12.05 8.20 4.99
C ALA A 249 -11.81 7.11 6.04
N GLU A 250 -12.81 6.80 6.86
CA GLU A 250 -12.71 5.78 7.92
C GLU A 250 -13.02 4.36 7.44
N ASP A 251 -13.78 4.18 6.35
CA ASP A 251 -14.37 2.90 5.96
C ASP A 251 -13.52 2.06 4.98
N LEU A 252 -13.77 0.73 5.01
CA LEU A 252 -13.34 -0.19 3.96
C LEU A 252 -14.10 0.17 2.65
N GLY A 253 -13.36 0.19 1.53
CA GLY A 253 -13.92 0.68 0.26
C GLY A 253 -13.54 2.13 -0.05
N ALA A 254 -13.05 2.87 0.95
CA ALA A 254 -12.50 4.21 0.74
C ALA A 254 -11.43 4.28 -0.36
N GLY A 255 -10.76 3.15 -0.68
CA GLY A 255 -9.77 3.09 -1.74
C GLY A 255 -10.28 3.58 -3.10
N TYR A 256 -11.51 3.26 -3.45
CA TYR A 256 -12.16 3.76 -4.67
C TYR A 256 -12.40 5.27 -4.59
N ILE A 257 -13.00 5.75 -3.49
CA ILE A 257 -13.27 7.16 -3.24
C ILE A 257 -11.96 7.96 -3.22
N LEU A 258 -10.93 7.43 -2.56
CA LEU A 258 -9.61 8.04 -2.51
C LEU A 258 -8.96 8.12 -3.90
N ALA A 259 -9.13 7.11 -4.74
CA ALA A 259 -8.60 7.13 -6.11
C ALA A 259 -9.31 8.18 -6.97
N THR A 260 -10.61 8.38 -6.80
CA THR A 260 -11.38 9.42 -7.46
C THR A 260 -10.91 10.81 -7.02
N HIS A 261 -10.74 11.04 -5.72
CA HIS A 261 -10.21 12.31 -5.19
C HIS A 261 -8.75 12.56 -5.62
N ASP A 262 -7.89 11.52 -5.68
CA ASP A 262 -6.53 11.69 -6.18
C ASP A 262 -6.52 12.13 -7.65
N LEU A 263 -7.47 11.63 -8.44
CA LEU A 263 -7.68 12.05 -9.83
C LEU A 263 -8.11 13.52 -9.91
N GLU A 264 -9.05 13.94 -9.06
CA GLU A 264 -9.52 15.33 -9.00
C GLU A 264 -8.41 16.30 -8.56
N ILE A 265 -7.62 15.93 -7.54
CA ILE A 265 -6.54 16.78 -6.99
C ILE A 265 -5.39 16.93 -7.98
N ARG A 266 -5.00 15.86 -8.66
CA ARG A 266 -3.89 15.89 -9.65
C ARG A 266 -4.31 16.48 -10.98
N GLY A 267 -5.62 16.51 -11.25
CA GLY A 267 -6.15 16.71 -12.59
C GLY A 267 -5.92 15.51 -13.52
N ALA A 268 -6.75 15.35 -14.50
CA ALA A 268 -6.62 14.25 -15.48
C ALA A 268 -5.61 14.57 -16.62
N GLY A 269 -4.75 15.56 -16.43
CA GLY A 269 -3.83 16.06 -17.46
C GLY A 269 -2.94 14.98 -18.09
N GLU A 270 -2.46 14.02 -17.30
CA GLU A 270 -1.68 12.88 -17.81
C GLU A 270 -2.52 11.88 -18.65
N LEU A 271 -3.84 11.87 -18.48
CA LEU A 271 -4.74 10.91 -19.13
C LEU A 271 -5.43 11.44 -20.38
N LEU A 272 -5.74 12.73 -20.40
CA LEU A 272 -6.59 13.38 -21.41
C LEU A 272 -5.85 14.43 -22.24
N GLY A 273 -4.61 14.75 -21.91
CA GLY A 273 -3.83 15.86 -22.47
C GLY A 273 -4.05 17.16 -21.71
N GLU A 274 -3.07 18.07 -21.82
CA GLU A 274 -3.03 19.33 -21.03
C GLU A 274 -4.24 20.23 -21.24
N GLU A 275 -4.83 20.24 -22.44
CA GLU A 275 -5.97 21.10 -22.79
C GLU A 275 -7.29 20.67 -22.11
N GLN A 276 -7.45 19.38 -21.79
CA GLN A 276 -8.67 18.85 -21.17
C GLN A 276 -8.61 18.84 -19.63
N SER A 277 -7.42 18.95 -19.04
CA SER A 277 -7.23 18.97 -17.59
C SER A 277 -7.88 20.16 -16.90
N GLY A 278 -7.92 21.31 -17.58
CA GLY A 278 -8.56 22.53 -17.06
C GLY A 278 -10.08 22.40 -16.88
N HIS A 279 -10.75 21.73 -17.77
CA HIS A 279 -12.21 21.49 -17.67
C HIS A 279 -12.54 20.55 -16.51
N LEU A 280 -11.74 19.52 -16.31
CA LEU A 280 -11.94 18.54 -15.25
C LEU A 280 -11.77 19.14 -13.85
N GLN A 281 -10.81 20.07 -13.69
CA GLN A 281 -10.63 20.82 -12.44
C GLN A 281 -11.79 21.78 -12.17
N ALA A 282 -12.41 22.33 -13.20
CA ALA A 282 -13.47 23.32 -13.07
C ALA A 282 -14.82 22.70 -12.71
N ILE A 283 -15.13 21.51 -13.20
CA ILE A 283 -16.47 20.91 -13.07
C ILE A 283 -16.49 19.63 -12.22
N GLY A 284 -15.35 19.09 -11.86
CA GLY A 284 -15.22 17.80 -11.18
C GLY A 284 -15.34 16.61 -12.13
N TYR A 285 -14.72 15.49 -11.72
CA TYR A 285 -14.61 14.31 -12.58
C TYR A 285 -15.96 13.64 -12.90
N SER A 286 -16.84 13.54 -11.91
CA SER A 286 -18.14 12.90 -12.08
C SER A 286 -19.00 13.63 -13.10
N LEU A 287 -19.07 14.95 -13.02
CA LEU A 287 -19.85 15.78 -13.94
C LEU A 287 -19.24 15.85 -15.33
N PHE A 288 -17.90 15.80 -15.43
CA PHE A 288 -17.20 15.74 -16.72
C PHE A 288 -17.49 14.45 -17.50
N MET A 289 -17.72 13.34 -16.81
CA MET A 289 -18.05 12.05 -17.45
C MET A 289 -19.52 11.92 -17.87
N GLU A 290 -20.40 12.81 -17.36
CA GLU A 290 -21.83 12.89 -17.74
C GLU A 290 -22.08 13.83 -18.94
N LEU A 291 -21.09 14.67 -19.30
CA LEU A 291 -21.14 15.57 -20.46
C LEU A 291 -20.55 14.95 -21.71
#